data_9311e3278f5373fc441eb05138799f13
#
_entry.id   9311e3278f5373fc441eb05138799f13
#
_cell.length_a   1.000
_cell.length_b   1.000
_cell.length_c   1.000
_cell.angle_alpha   90.00
_cell.angle_beta   90.00
_cell.angle_gamma   90.00
#
_symmetry.space_group_name_H-M   'P 1'
#
loop_
_entity.id
_entity.type
_entity.pdbx_description
1 polymer ?
#
loop_
_entity_poly.entity_id
_entity_poly.type
_entity_poly.pdbx_seq_one_letter_code
_entity_poly.pdbx_strand_id
1 'polypeptide(L)'
;MPDVWAGRVEQLSDWRDVVRPRRAAGLYETGRTILGEPGTGKSSLVRRIARSAADAGDWVTPQLRMPSGADPLRLVASAVLRLAERAGLGTSPRQRVVELLARVEQVAVAGLSLTVRGGTGQEPFTALFELLVELGEAAIEQGAVVMIHIDEVQNITDEAALSQLLIALGDVLAHEVEAIAPGGARIPRFLPVTVYLTGLPDFEDMAGARKGATFARRFRTTTLTALDERDLLEALQPFVLEGWRTTTAEGRAETVTMSADAATAITALCCGEPFLFQLAGQRAWNAATTAVISQDDVVSGWRGAEREASAHVERILNRLPTREREFVEAMAALPPAERTLTSIAERMGLTSATQVGPFSQRLDTVRGIIDRGKPYSFRNRAVEASLTSDWPRV
;
A
#
# COMPACT_ATOMS: atom_id res chain seq x y z
N MET A 1 6.42 -20.96 -5.00
CA MET A 1 6.40 -19.95 -6.08
C MET A 1 7.63 -19.07 -5.90
N PRO A 2 8.50 -18.85 -6.92
CA PRO A 2 9.60 -17.90 -6.76
C PRO A 2 9.04 -16.55 -6.37
N ASP A 3 9.86 -15.81 -5.63
CA ASP A 3 9.55 -14.45 -5.23
C ASP A 3 9.69 -13.53 -6.47
N VAL A 4 8.73 -13.66 -7.40
CA VAL A 4 8.69 -12.80 -8.59
C VAL A 4 8.36 -11.40 -8.14
N TRP A 5 9.24 -10.46 -8.47
CA TRP A 5 9.06 -9.07 -8.10
C TRP A 5 9.33 -8.18 -9.32
N ALA A 6 8.39 -7.30 -9.61
CA ALA A 6 8.49 -6.36 -10.70
C ALA A 6 8.54 -4.92 -10.15
N GLY A 7 9.51 -4.14 -10.55
CA GLY A 7 9.65 -2.71 -10.28
C GLY A 7 9.64 -2.31 -8.81
N ARG A 8 9.05 -1.14 -8.54
CA ARG A 8 8.95 -0.51 -7.20
C ARG A 8 10.32 -0.24 -6.57
N VAL A 9 11.35 -0.08 -7.39
CA VAL A 9 12.73 0.13 -6.94
C VAL A 9 12.85 1.38 -6.06
N GLU A 10 12.13 2.44 -6.42
CA GLU A 10 12.10 3.71 -5.70
C GLU A 10 11.61 3.54 -4.26
N GLN A 11 10.52 2.80 -4.05
CA GLN A 11 9.93 2.57 -2.73
C GLN A 11 10.79 1.61 -1.89
N LEU A 12 11.43 0.63 -2.53
CA LEU A 12 12.33 -0.30 -1.84
C LEU A 12 13.64 0.40 -1.46
N SER A 13 14.18 1.26 -2.33
CA SER A 13 15.39 2.04 -2.02
C SER A 13 15.11 3.13 -0.98
N ASP A 14 13.92 3.76 -1.00
CA ASP A 14 13.51 4.71 0.04
C ASP A 14 13.57 4.07 1.44
N TRP A 15 13.11 2.83 1.59
CA TRP A 15 13.26 2.08 2.84
C TRP A 15 14.72 1.82 3.19
N ARG A 16 15.47 1.22 2.26
CA ARG A 16 16.84 0.74 2.48
C ARG A 16 17.84 1.86 2.72
N ASP A 17 17.70 2.95 1.94
CA ASP A 17 18.73 3.99 1.83
C ASP A 17 18.35 5.28 2.61
N VAL A 18 17.07 5.44 2.96
CA VAL A 18 16.58 6.66 3.63
C VAL A 18 15.92 6.33 4.96
N VAL A 19 14.77 5.65 4.97
CA VAL A 19 13.95 5.51 6.17
C VAL A 19 14.67 4.76 7.27
N ARG A 20 15.12 3.54 6.98
CA ARG A 20 15.78 2.67 7.96
C ARG A 20 17.07 3.28 8.50
N PRO A 21 18.04 3.73 7.68
CA PRO A 21 19.29 4.30 8.18
C PRO A 21 19.06 5.55 9.03
N ARG A 22 18.17 6.45 8.62
CA ARG A 22 17.88 7.67 9.38
C ARG A 22 17.25 7.36 10.73
N ARG A 23 16.26 6.46 10.78
CA ARG A 23 15.62 6.04 12.03
C ARG A 23 16.58 5.30 12.96
N ALA A 24 17.41 4.42 12.44
CA ALA A 24 18.44 3.74 13.22
C ALA A 24 19.47 4.73 13.81
N ALA A 25 19.81 5.78 13.06
CA ALA A 25 20.69 6.84 13.51
C ALA A 25 20.03 7.84 14.51
N GLY A 26 18.74 7.68 14.81
CA GLY A 26 17.98 8.60 15.66
C GLY A 26 17.67 9.95 15.00
N LEU A 27 17.61 9.99 13.66
CA LEU A 27 17.26 11.17 12.89
C LEU A 27 15.75 11.17 12.58
N TYR A 28 15.18 12.38 12.50
CA TYR A 28 13.79 12.55 12.09
C TYR A 28 13.56 12.01 10.67
N GLU A 29 12.49 11.26 10.51
CA GLU A 29 11.98 10.84 9.21
C GLU A 29 10.44 10.71 9.27
N THR A 30 9.76 11.04 8.19
CA THR A 30 8.30 10.92 8.10
C THR A 30 7.85 9.46 7.95
N GLY A 31 6.62 9.16 8.38
CA GLY A 31 5.95 7.91 8.02
C GLY A 31 5.69 7.83 6.51
N ARG A 32 5.20 6.70 6.05
CA ARG A 32 4.86 6.49 4.63
C ARG A 32 3.39 6.11 4.49
N THR A 33 2.73 6.74 3.53
CA THR A 33 1.39 6.36 3.08
C THR A 33 1.50 5.87 1.64
N ILE A 34 1.16 4.61 1.41
CA ILE A 34 1.17 3.99 0.08
C ILE A 34 -0.27 3.81 -0.39
N LEU A 35 -0.67 4.61 -1.34
CA LEU A 35 -2.02 4.60 -1.90
C LEU A 35 -2.03 3.97 -3.30
N GLY A 36 -3.18 3.57 -3.76
CA GLY A 36 -3.39 3.05 -5.11
C GLY A 36 -4.68 2.26 -5.24
N GLU A 37 -5.10 2.00 -6.46
CA GLU A 37 -6.29 1.22 -6.74
C GLU A 37 -6.14 -0.23 -6.22
N PRO A 38 -7.25 -0.99 -6.04
CA PRO A 38 -7.17 -2.40 -5.69
C PRO A 38 -6.33 -3.18 -6.69
N GLY A 39 -5.45 -4.06 -6.21
CA GLY A 39 -4.62 -4.88 -7.08
C GLY A 39 -3.28 -4.28 -7.49
N THR A 40 -2.99 -3.00 -7.17
CA THR A 40 -1.70 -2.33 -7.50
C THR A 40 -0.49 -2.83 -6.71
N GLY A 41 -0.69 -3.76 -5.78
CA GLY A 41 0.41 -4.40 -5.04
C GLY A 41 0.85 -3.68 -3.76
N LYS A 42 0.09 -2.73 -3.22
CA LYS A 42 0.40 -1.98 -1.98
C LYS A 42 0.85 -2.86 -0.83
N SER A 43 -0.03 -3.78 -0.42
CA SER A 43 0.24 -4.67 0.72
C SER A 43 1.39 -5.64 0.46
N SER A 44 1.63 -6.01 -0.81
CA SER A 44 2.77 -6.83 -1.21
C SER A 44 4.09 -6.06 -1.10
N LEU A 45 4.09 -4.78 -1.50
CA LEU A 45 5.24 -3.90 -1.37
C LEU A 45 5.64 -3.73 0.10
N VAL A 46 4.68 -3.37 0.96
CA VAL A 46 4.99 -3.15 2.38
C VAL A 46 5.37 -4.47 3.07
N ARG A 47 4.79 -5.62 2.68
CA ARG A 47 5.25 -6.93 3.17
C ARG A 47 6.70 -7.26 2.77
N ARG A 48 7.13 -6.87 1.56
CA ARG A 48 8.52 -7.05 1.14
C ARG A 48 9.47 -6.17 1.95
N ILE A 49 9.09 -4.91 2.19
CA ILE A 49 9.82 -4.00 3.07
C ILE A 49 9.88 -4.58 4.49
N ALA A 50 8.76 -5.07 5.02
CA ALA A 50 8.66 -5.67 6.35
C ALA A 50 9.55 -6.92 6.49
N ARG A 51 9.63 -7.76 5.45
CA ARG A 51 10.55 -8.90 5.43
C ARG A 51 12.01 -8.44 5.47
N SER A 52 12.37 -7.46 4.63
CA SER A 52 13.73 -6.88 4.64
C SER A 52 14.09 -6.26 6.00
N ALA A 53 13.14 -5.62 6.68
CA ALA A 53 13.32 -5.10 8.03
C ALA A 53 13.57 -6.24 9.04
N ALA A 54 12.73 -7.29 9.01
CA ALA A 54 12.88 -8.44 9.91
C ALA A 54 14.20 -9.18 9.69
N ASP A 55 14.62 -9.37 8.42
CA ASP A 55 15.92 -9.98 8.08
C ASP A 55 17.10 -9.14 8.59
N ALA A 56 16.92 -7.83 8.74
CA ALA A 56 17.92 -6.94 9.35
C ALA A 56 17.87 -6.88 10.89
N GLY A 57 16.99 -7.67 11.53
CA GLY A 57 16.84 -7.70 12.99
C GLY A 57 15.88 -6.65 13.54
N ASP A 58 15.16 -5.93 12.69
CA ASP A 58 14.20 -4.92 13.10
C ASP A 58 12.89 -5.56 13.61
N TRP A 59 12.15 -4.83 14.42
CA TRP A 59 10.91 -5.28 15.00
C TRP A 59 9.73 -4.88 14.13
N VAL A 60 9.01 -5.84 13.60
CA VAL A 60 7.93 -5.62 12.64
C VAL A 60 6.60 -6.12 13.18
N THR A 61 5.57 -5.27 13.18
CA THR A 61 4.20 -5.74 13.47
C THR A 61 3.72 -6.67 12.35
N PRO A 62 2.82 -7.63 12.65
CA PRO A 62 2.03 -8.23 11.57
C PRO A 62 1.32 -7.14 10.77
N GLN A 63 1.03 -7.41 9.51
CA GLN A 63 0.16 -6.53 8.70
C GLN A 63 -1.20 -6.39 9.39
N LEU A 64 -1.52 -5.16 9.82
CA LEU A 64 -2.76 -4.85 10.51
C LEU A 64 -3.80 -4.41 9.48
N ARG A 65 -4.58 -5.35 8.96
CA ARG A 65 -5.71 -4.99 8.11
C ARG A 65 -6.82 -4.43 8.98
N MET A 66 -7.29 -3.21 8.67
CA MET A 66 -8.39 -2.56 9.37
C MET A 66 -9.73 -3.10 8.88
N PRO A 67 -10.52 -3.82 9.72
CA PRO A 67 -11.89 -4.16 9.40
C PRO A 67 -12.79 -2.92 9.54
N SER A 68 -13.86 -2.84 8.74
CA SER A 68 -14.87 -1.80 8.92
C SER A 68 -15.52 -1.91 10.31
N GLY A 69 -15.63 -0.77 11.00
CA GLY A 69 -16.26 -0.69 12.33
C GLY A 69 -15.39 -1.18 13.50
N ALA A 70 -14.15 -1.58 13.26
CA ALA A 70 -13.22 -1.92 14.33
C ALA A 70 -12.60 -0.65 14.96
N ASP A 71 -12.30 -0.71 16.25
CA ASP A 71 -11.52 0.31 16.94
C ASP A 71 -10.05 0.26 16.50
N PRO A 72 -9.54 1.25 15.78
CA PRO A 72 -8.19 1.23 15.23
C PRO A 72 -7.12 1.39 16.32
N LEU A 73 -7.38 2.15 17.38
CA LEU A 73 -6.43 2.36 18.48
C LEU A 73 -6.19 1.04 19.22
N ARG A 74 -7.27 0.31 19.51
CA ARG A 74 -7.20 -1.00 20.15
C ARG A 74 -6.47 -2.04 19.31
N LEU A 75 -6.73 -2.07 17.99
CA LEU A 75 -6.05 -3.00 17.09
C LEU A 75 -4.55 -2.75 17.03
N VAL A 76 -4.14 -1.48 16.89
CA VAL A 76 -2.72 -1.11 16.86
C VAL A 76 -2.07 -1.40 18.20
N ALA A 77 -2.66 -0.99 19.32
CA ALA A 77 -2.14 -1.29 20.66
C ALA A 77 -1.94 -2.79 20.88
N SER A 78 -2.94 -3.63 20.53
CA SER A 78 -2.84 -5.08 20.65
C SER A 78 -1.71 -5.69 19.80
N ALA A 79 -1.44 -5.13 18.62
CA ALA A 79 -0.35 -5.60 17.76
C ALA A 79 1.02 -5.19 18.28
N VAL A 80 1.13 -3.96 18.78
CA VAL A 80 2.36 -3.44 19.41
C VAL A 80 2.72 -4.26 20.65
N LEU A 81 1.72 -4.66 21.46
CA LEU A 81 1.92 -5.57 22.59
C LEU A 81 2.50 -6.93 22.19
N ARG A 82 1.87 -7.56 21.21
CA ARG A 82 2.38 -8.83 20.68
C ARG A 82 3.80 -8.71 20.11
N LEU A 83 4.14 -7.52 19.57
CA LEU A 83 5.49 -7.25 19.12
C LEU A 83 6.46 -7.15 20.29
N ALA A 84 6.12 -6.41 21.33
CA ALA A 84 6.93 -6.30 22.55
C ALA A 84 7.18 -7.66 23.21
N GLU A 85 6.15 -8.53 23.29
CA GLU A 85 6.29 -9.91 23.77
C GLU A 85 7.29 -10.74 22.95
N ARG A 86 7.20 -10.64 21.62
CA ARG A 86 8.13 -11.36 20.70
C ARG A 86 9.55 -10.83 20.76
N ALA A 87 9.72 -9.53 21.02
CA ALA A 87 11.02 -8.90 21.21
C ALA A 87 11.67 -9.26 22.56
N GLY A 88 11.00 -10.07 23.39
CA GLY A 88 11.54 -10.50 24.68
C GLY A 88 11.55 -9.40 25.73
N LEU A 89 10.78 -8.33 25.52
CA LEU A 89 10.63 -7.27 26.52
C LEU A 89 9.89 -7.83 27.73
N GLY A 90 10.59 -7.90 28.86
CA GLY A 90 10.13 -8.56 30.08
C GLY A 90 8.87 -7.94 30.71
N THR A 91 8.46 -8.49 31.85
CA THR A 91 7.19 -8.22 32.54
C THR A 91 6.98 -6.78 32.99
N SER A 92 7.99 -5.91 33.07
CA SER A 92 7.83 -4.52 33.53
C SER A 92 7.14 -3.61 32.52
N PRO A 93 7.48 -3.61 31.22
CA PRO A 93 6.66 -2.97 30.19
C PRO A 93 5.32 -3.65 30.02
N ARG A 94 5.26 -4.98 30.11
CA ARG A 94 4.05 -5.78 30.00
C ARG A 94 2.97 -5.41 31.02
N GLN A 95 3.37 -5.16 32.27
CA GLN A 95 2.43 -4.82 33.33
C GLN A 95 1.82 -3.44 33.15
N ARG A 96 2.64 -2.43 32.79
CA ARG A 96 2.17 -1.08 32.42
C ARG A 96 1.28 -1.09 31.19
N VAL A 97 1.66 -1.87 30.20
CA VAL A 97 0.93 -1.99 28.95
C VAL A 97 -0.40 -2.73 29.12
N VAL A 98 -0.44 -3.79 29.92
CA VAL A 98 -1.71 -4.48 30.29
C VAL A 98 -2.61 -3.53 31.08
N GLU A 99 -2.07 -2.71 31.95
CA GLU A 99 -2.81 -1.67 32.67
C GLU A 99 -3.33 -0.58 31.71
N LEU A 100 -2.53 -0.17 30.71
CA LEU A 100 -2.94 0.78 29.67
C LEU A 100 -4.04 0.20 28.77
N LEU A 101 -3.94 -1.07 28.37
CA LEU A 101 -5.01 -1.75 27.61
C LEU A 101 -6.26 -1.94 28.42
N ALA A 102 -6.16 -2.34 29.69
CA ALA A 102 -7.32 -2.45 30.57
C ALA A 102 -8.06 -1.11 30.72
N ARG A 103 -7.32 0.00 30.68
CA ARG A 103 -7.92 1.35 30.64
C ARG A 103 -8.63 1.64 29.32
N VAL A 104 -8.00 1.28 28.17
CA VAL A 104 -8.62 1.38 26.83
C VAL A 104 -9.88 0.48 26.75
N GLU A 105 -9.83 -0.74 27.31
CA GLU A 105 -10.97 -1.65 27.34
C GLU A 105 -12.11 -1.16 28.23
N GLN A 106 -11.82 -0.56 29.38
CA GLN A 106 -12.83 -0.02 30.28
C GLN A 106 -13.61 1.16 29.65
N VAL A 107 -12.95 1.98 28.84
CA VAL A 107 -13.61 3.08 28.10
C VAL A 107 -14.50 2.53 26.97
N ALA A 108 -14.06 1.48 26.29
CA ALA A 108 -14.80 0.87 25.18
C ALA A 108 -16.05 0.08 25.64
N VAL A 109 -15.99 -0.58 26.82
CA VAL A 109 -17.10 -1.37 27.37
C VAL A 109 -18.19 -0.48 27.97
N ALA A 110 -17.86 0.74 28.40
CA ALA A 110 -18.82 1.64 29.03
C ALA A 110 -19.90 2.20 28.09
N GLY A 111 -19.84 1.95 26.77
CA GLY A 111 -20.90 2.33 25.80
C GLY A 111 -21.29 3.81 25.82
N LEU A 112 -20.44 4.67 26.39
CA LEU A 112 -20.75 6.06 26.65
C LEU A 112 -20.35 6.92 25.46
N SER A 113 -21.35 7.44 24.78
CA SER A 113 -21.20 8.68 24.03
C SER A 113 -20.50 9.70 24.93
N LEU A 114 -19.36 10.21 24.47
CA LEU A 114 -18.50 11.17 25.13
C LEU A 114 -19.27 12.44 25.54
N THR A 115 -19.83 12.45 26.74
CA THR A 115 -20.03 13.65 27.53
C THR A 115 -19.16 13.55 28.77
N VAL A 116 -17.94 14.06 28.62
CA VAL A 116 -16.94 14.13 29.68
C VAL A 116 -17.43 15.06 30.78
N ARG A 117 -17.76 14.50 31.93
CA ARG A 117 -17.69 15.21 33.21
C ARG A 117 -16.92 14.35 34.21
N GLY A 118 -15.64 14.74 34.41
CA GLY A 118 -14.93 14.52 35.67
C GLY A 118 -14.52 13.08 35.98
N GLY A 119 -13.56 12.53 35.27
CA GLY A 119 -12.83 11.32 35.69
C GLY A 119 -11.40 11.38 35.18
N THR A 120 -10.41 11.09 36.02
CA THR A 120 -8.97 11.07 35.74
C THR A 120 -8.55 9.88 34.85
N GLY A 121 -9.24 9.66 33.73
CA GLY A 121 -8.91 8.63 32.73
C GLY A 121 -8.08 9.26 31.60
N GLN A 122 -6.92 8.70 31.33
CA GLN A 122 -6.09 9.07 30.19
C GLN A 122 -6.86 8.81 28.89
N GLU A 123 -6.80 9.73 27.92
CA GLU A 123 -7.41 9.55 26.60
C GLU A 123 -6.80 8.33 25.89
N PRO A 124 -7.58 7.51 25.15
CA PRO A 124 -7.08 6.28 24.51
C PRO A 124 -5.87 6.50 23.60
N PHE A 125 -5.80 7.64 22.90
CA PHE A 125 -4.67 7.95 22.03
C PHE A 125 -3.38 8.23 22.83
N THR A 126 -3.49 8.81 24.03
CA THR A 126 -2.35 9.05 24.92
C THR A 126 -1.75 7.72 25.39
N ALA A 127 -2.59 6.75 25.73
CA ALA A 127 -2.14 5.42 26.12
C ALA A 127 -1.43 4.69 24.96
N LEU A 128 -1.93 4.80 23.74
CA LEU A 128 -1.25 4.25 22.56
C LEU A 128 0.09 4.96 22.31
N PHE A 129 0.14 6.27 22.43
CA PHE A 129 1.37 7.03 22.27
C PHE A 129 2.43 6.61 23.28
N GLU A 130 2.10 6.53 24.58
CA GLU A 130 3.01 6.09 25.64
C GLU A 130 3.55 4.68 25.39
N LEU A 131 2.68 3.75 24.97
CA LEU A 131 3.08 2.39 24.59
C LEU A 131 4.10 2.39 23.43
N LEU A 132 3.89 3.23 22.43
CA LEU A 132 4.79 3.34 21.29
C LEU A 132 6.13 3.98 21.68
N VAL A 133 6.12 4.93 22.63
CA VAL A 133 7.34 5.52 23.19
C VAL A 133 8.16 4.47 23.94
N GLU A 134 7.54 3.72 24.85
CA GLU A 134 8.23 2.62 25.59
C GLU A 134 8.83 1.57 24.64
N LEU A 135 8.08 1.18 23.58
CA LEU A 135 8.61 0.26 22.58
C LEU A 135 9.80 0.85 21.81
N GLY A 136 9.71 2.15 21.45
CA GLY A 136 10.77 2.86 20.75
C GLY A 136 12.05 3.00 21.60
N GLU A 137 11.93 3.29 22.89
CA GLU A 137 13.05 3.35 23.84
C GLU A 137 13.72 1.98 23.98
N ALA A 138 12.93 0.92 24.14
CA ALA A 138 13.46 -0.45 24.19
C ALA A 138 14.17 -0.85 22.87
N ALA A 139 13.67 -0.38 21.72
CA ALA A 139 14.31 -0.62 20.44
C ALA A 139 15.67 0.11 20.31
N ILE A 140 15.83 1.28 20.93
CA ILE A 140 17.14 1.95 21.03
C ILE A 140 18.17 1.06 21.72
N GLU A 141 17.79 0.46 22.86
CA GLU A 141 18.68 -0.42 23.65
C GLU A 141 19.12 -1.67 22.86
N GLN A 142 18.24 -2.17 21.98
CA GLN A 142 18.48 -3.36 21.15
C GLN A 142 19.09 -3.02 19.78
N GLY A 143 19.23 -1.74 19.43
CA GLY A 143 19.71 -1.30 18.11
C GLY A 143 18.79 -1.65 16.95
N ALA A 144 17.50 -1.84 17.22
CA ALA A 144 16.46 -2.19 16.25
C ALA A 144 15.64 -0.98 15.83
N VAL A 145 15.01 -1.08 14.65
CA VAL A 145 13.97 -0.15 14.19
C VAL A 145 12.61 -0.83 14.35
N VAL A 146 11.62 -0.13 14.87
CA VAL A 146 10.24 -0.61 14.96
C VAL A 146 9.49 -0.21 13.70
N MET A 147 8.92 -1.18 12.99
CA MET A 147 8.08 -0.96 11.82
C MET A 147 6.63 -1.35 12.10
N ILE A 148 5.71 -0.39 11.96
CA ILE A 148 4.27 -0.58 12.10
C ILE A 148 3.63 -0.50 10.72
N HIS A 149 2.89 -1.55 10.32
CA HIS A 149 2.18 -1.58 9.04
C HIS A 149 0.67 -1.69 9.26
N ILE A 150 -0.06 -0.65 8.86
CA ILE A 150 -1.53 -0.58 8.93
C ILE A 150 -2.08 -0.59 7.50
N ASP A 151 -2.91 -1.58 7.19
CA ASP A 151 -3.48 -1.80 5.85
C ASP A 151 -4.98 -1.50 5.83
N GLU A 152 -5.49 -1.08 4.67
CA GLU A 152 -6.90 -0.72 4.44
C GLU A 152 -7.38 0.44 5.33
N VAL A 153 -6.53 1.47 5.49
CA VAL A 153 -6.83 2.61 6.41
C VAL A 153 -8.11 3.35 6.08
N GLN A 154 -8.61 3.29 4.83
CA GLN A 154 -9.89 3.88 4.43
C GLN A 154 -11.11 3.19 5.09
N ASN A 155 -10.94 2.00 5.68
CA ASN A 155 -12.01 1.32 6.42
C ASN A 155 -12.27 1.92 7.80
N ILE A 156 -11.41 2.84 8.25
CA ILE A 156 -11.64 3.62 9.48
C ILE A 156 -12.62 4.74 9.15
N THR A 157 -13.91 4.47 9.35
CA THR A 157 -14.99 5.42 9.03
C THR A 157 -15.29 6.42 10.15
N ASP A 158 -14.88 6.13 11.38
CA ASP A 158 -14.97 7.07 12.50
C ASP A 158 -13.86 8.11 12.38
N GLU A 159 -14.24 9.35 12.08
CA GLU A 159 -13.31 10.47 11.88
C GLU A 159 -12.52 10.82 13.16
N ALA A 160 -13.14 10.66 14.33
CA ALA A 160 -12.47 10.95 15.60
C ALA A 160 -11.40 9.89 15.90
N ALA A 161 -11.73 8.62 15.73
CA ALA A 161 -10.80 7.51 15.91
C ALA A 161 -9.65 7.56 14.90
N LEU A 162 -9.93 7.88 13.62
CA LEU A 162 -8.90 8.10 12.62
C LEU A 162 -7.96 9.24 13.00
N SER A 163 -8.54 10.39 13.41
CA SER A 163 -7.75 11.56 13.84
C SER A 163 -6.85 11.23 15.03
N GLN A 164 -7.37 10.56 16.05
CA GLN A 164 -6.61 10.15 17.24
C GLN A 164 -5.49 9.18 16.88
N LEU A 165 -5.74 8.19 16.04
CA LEU A 165 -4.71 7.27 15.55
C LEU A 165 -3.59 8.02 14.82
N LEU A 166 -3.93 8.90 13.87
CA LEU A 166 -2.95 9.64 13.09
C LEU A 166 -2.14 10.62 13.94
N ILE A 167 -2.75 11.21 14.98
CA ILE A 167 -2.04 12.05 15.95
C ILE A 167 -1.06 11.19 16.74
N ALA A 168 -1.49 10.10 17.36
CA ALA A 168 -0.62 9.23 18.16
C ALA A 168 0.58 8.71 17.34
N LEU A 169 0.33 8.21 16.12
CA LEU A 169 1.38 7.75 15.22
C LEU A 169 2.30 8.88 14.77
N GLY A 170 1.76 10.04 14.46
CA GLY A 170 2.54 11.21 14.05
C GLY A 170 3.39 11.78 15.20
N ASP A 171 2.86 11.78 16.42
CA ASP A 171 3.58 12.28 17.60
C ASP A 171 4.75 11.37 17.97
N VAL A 172 4.59 10.03 17.89
CA VAL A 172 5.71 9.11 18.13
C VAL A 172 6.82 9.24 17.08
N LEU A 173 6.46 9.53 15.81
CA LEU A 173 7.46 9.79 14.76
C LEU A 173 8.29 11.06 15.05
N ALA A 174 7.73 12.03 15.75
CA ALA A 174 8.36 13.29 16.09
C ALA A 174 8.85 13.35 17.55
N HIS A 175 8.74 12.24 18.29
CA HIS A 175 9.15 12.20 19.69
C HIS A 175 10.66 12.09 19.83
N GLU A 176 11.25 13.01 20.61
CA GLU A 176 12.67 13.04 20.95
C GLU A 176 12.88 12.50 22.36
N VAL A 177 13.93 11.70 22.51
CA VAL A 177 14.42 11.20 23.80
C VAL A 177 15.88 11.58 23.97
N GLU A 178 16.33 11.75 25.21
CA GLU A 178 17.74 11.93 25.50
C GLU A 178 18.48 10.59 25.44
N ALA A 179 19.51 10.51 24.63
CA ALA A 179 20.43 9.36 24.56
C ALA A 179 21.83 9.76 24.99
N ILE A 180 22.56 8.80 25.58
CA ILE A 180 23.95 9.02 25.97
C ILE A 180 24.83 8.61 24.77
N ALA A 181 25.55 9.57 24.21
CA ALA A 181 26.52 9.32 23.15
C ALA A 181 27.74 8.52 23.70
N PRO A 182 28.51 7.86 22.84
CA PRO A 182 29.72 7.11 23.26
C PRO A 182 30.73 7.93 24.07
N GLY A 183 30.70 9.26 23.99
CA GLY A 183 31.53 10.16 24.79
C GLY A 183 30.88 10.65 26.09
N GLY A 184 29.73 10.10 26.52
CA GLY A 184 29.01 10.48 27.74
C GLY A 184 28.14 11.74 27.62
N ALA A 185 28.14 12.42 26.48
CA ALA A 185 27.28 13.58 26.23
C ALA A 185 25.83 13.14 26.02
N ARG A 186 24.88 13.89 26.58
CA ARG A 186 23.45 13.71 26.28
C ARG A 186 23.12 14.39 24.97
N ILE A 187 22.53 13.67 24.05
CA ILE A 187 22.11 14.17 22.75
C ILE A 187 20.65 13.81 22.51
N PRO A 188 19.84 14.73 21.95
CA PRO A 188 18.49 14.40 21.53
C PRO A 188 18.54 13.45 20.33
N ARG A 189 17.66 12.45 20.33
CA ARG A 189 17.45 11.56 19.19
C ARG A 189 15.98 11.22 19.05
N PHE A 190 15.53 11.05 17.83
CA PHE A 190 14.18 10.56 17.56
C PHE A 190 14.10 9.04 17.80
N LEU A 191 12.93 8.59 18.22
CA LEU A 191 12.67 7.15 18.38
C LEU A 191 12.85 6.41 17.05
N PRO A 192 13.43 5.20 17.06
CA PRO A 192 13.61 4.39 15.86
C PRO A 192 12.30 3.69 15.47
N VAL A 193 11.23 4.47 15.33
CA VAL A 193 9.89 4.00 14.94
C VAL A 193 9.57 4.49 13.56
N THR A 194 9.01 3.64 12.71
CA THR A 194 8.47 3.99 11.41
C THR A 194 7.08 3.42 11.21
N VAL A 195 6.26 4.11 10.44
CA VAL A 195 4.86 3.75 10.19
C VAL A 195 4.61 3.73 8.69
N TYR A 196 4.05 2.63 8.22
CA TYR A 196 3.55 2.45 6.86
C TYR A 196 2.03 2.29 6.89
N LEU A 197 1.33 3.20 6.22
CA LEU A 197 -0.11 3.14 6.00
C LEU A 197 -0.36 2.71 4.55
N THR A 198 -1.28 1.77 4.33
CA THR A 198 -1.71 1.42 2.98
C THR A 198 -3.22 1.59 2.85
N GLY A 199 -3.65 2.13 1.71
CA GLY A 199 -5.07 2.44 1.50
C GLY A 199 -5.42 2.77 0.06
N LEU A 200 -6.65 3.18 -0.12
CA LEU A 200 -7.21 3.61 -1.40
C LEU A 200 -6.84 5.06 -1.69
N PRO A 201 -6.85 5.49 -2.96
CA PRO A 201 -6.39 6.82 -3.36
C PRO A 201 -7.09 7.99 -2.67
N ASP A 202 -8.36 7.84 -2.33
CA ASP A 202 -9.20 8.84 -1.67
C ASP A 202 -8.93 8.99 -0.16
N PHE A 203 -8.04 8.19 0.42
CA PHE A 203 -7.71 8.28 1.84
C PHE A 203 -7.13 9.64 2.23
N GLU A 204 -6.31 10.28 1.39
CA GLU A 204 -5.79 11.61 1.67
C GLU A 204 -6.89 12.67 1.81
N ASP A 205 -7.90 12.61 0.95
CA ASP A 205 -9.07 13.50 1.04
C ASP A 205 -9.84 13.28 2.35
N MET A 206 -9.98 12.02 2.77
CA MET A 206 -10.62 11.67 4.05
C MET A 206 -9.79 12.15 5.25
N ALA A 207 -8.49 12.01 5.21
CA ALA A 207 -7.58 12.34 6.30
C ALA A 207 -7.20 13.83 6.34
N GLY A 208 -7.09 14.49 5.19
CA GLY A 208 -6.50 15.82 5.04
C GLY A 208 -7.49 16.95 4.78
N ALA A 209 -8.49 16.75 3.94
CA ALA A 209 -9.36 17.84 3.47
C ALA A 209 -10.25 18.45 4.57
N ARG A 210 -10.52 17.71 5.64
CA ARG A 210 -11.43 18.15 6.71
C ARG A 210 -10.76 18.72 7.96
N LYS A 211 -9.45 18.51 8.18
CA LYS A 211 -8.79 18.86 9.45
C LYS A 211 -7.39 19.51 9.36
N GLY A 212 -7.03 20.10 8.22
CA GLY A 212 -5.80 20.87 8.09
C GLY A 212 -4.50 20.04 7.95
N ALA A 213 -3.50 20.65 7.36
CA ALA A 213 -2.25 20.09 6.82
C ALA A 213 -1.31 19.33 7.80
N THR A 214 -1.72 19.00 9.01
CA THR A 214 -0.83 18.40 10.04
C THR A 214 -0.48 16.95 9.69
N PHE A 215 -1.44 16.17 9.18
CA PHE A 215 -1.18 14.79 8.76
C PHE A 215 -0.20 14.71 7.58
N ALA A 216 -0.42 15.51 6.53
CA ALA A 216 0.41 15.51 5.33
C ALA A 216 1.89 15.84 5.60
N ARG A 217 2.18 16.56 6.70
CA ARG A 217 3.56 16.87 7.11
C ARG A 217 4.27 15.71 7.80
N ARG A 218 3.52 14.79 8.40
CA ARG A 218 4.07 13.65 9.18
C ARG A 218 4.16 12.36 8.38
N PHE A 219 3.44 12.29 7.26
CA PHE A 219 3.40 11.13 6.37
C PHE A 219 3.64 11.57 4.93
N ARG A 220 4.63 10.95 4.30
CA ARG A 220 4.90 11.14 2.87
C ARG A 220 4.05 10.17 2.08
N THR A 221 3.16 10.70 1.23
CA THR A 221 2.28 9.88 0.40
C THR A 221 2.94 9.54 -0.94
N THR A 222 2.75 8.29 -1.36
CA THR A 222 3.10 7.79 -2.69
C THR A 222 1.90 7.04 -3.26
N THR A 223 1.41 7.42 -4.43
CA THR A 223 0.37 6.69 -5.16
C THR A 223 1.02 5.71 -6.12
N LEU A 224 0.72 4.41 -5.95
CA LEU A 224 1.20 3.38 -6.87
C LEU A 224 0.38 3.37 -8.15
N THR A 225 1.08 3.36 -9.27
CA THR A 225 0.52 3.27 -10.62
C THR A 225 0.85 1.90 -11.24
N ALA A 226 0.44 1.69 -12.48
CA ALA A 226 0.82 0.50 -13.26
C ALA A 226 2.35 0.32 -13.32
N LEU A 227 2.78 -0.93 -13.44
CA LEU A 227 4.20 -1.29 -13.61
C LEU A 227 4.63 -1.08 -15.06
N ASP A 228 5.89 -0.75 -15.27
CA ASP A 228 6.46 -0.67 -16.58
C ASP A 228 6.65 -2.07 -17.22
N GLU A 229 6.56 -2.12 -18.53
CA GLU A 229 6.72 -3.36 -19.30
C GLU A 229 8.08 -4.00 -19.06
N ARG A 230 9.13 -3.18 -18.99
CA ARG A 230 10.48 -3.63 -18.72
C ARG A 230 10.58 -4.32 -17.36
N ASP A 231 10.02 -3.72 -16.31
CA ASP A 231 10.03 -4.29 -14.96
C ASP A 231 9.31 -5.66 -14.91
N LEU A 232 8.22 -5.79 -15.66
CA LEU A 232 7.48 -7.05 -15.77
C LEU A 232 8.26 -8.14 -16.50
N LEU A 233 8.91 -7.79 -17.62
CA LEU A 233 9.77 -8.71 -18.36
C LEU A 233 10.99 -9.12 -17.54
N GLU A 234 11.64 -8.18 -16.84
CA GLU A 234 12.76 -8.49 -15.93
C GLU A 234 12.31 -9.46 -14.80
N ALA A 235 11.10 -9.31 -14.27
CA ALA A 235 10.56 -10.21 -13.25
C ALA A 235 10.30 -11.63 -13.78
N LEU A 236 10.03 -11.80 -15.08
CA LEU A 236 9.82 -13.11 -15.70
C LEU A 236 11.11 -13.77 -16.18
N GLN A 237 12.24 -13.03 -16.27
CA GLN A 237 13.53 -13.56 -16.73
C GLN A 237 13.97 -14.87 -16.03
N PRO A 238 13.85 -15.04 -14.71
CA PRO A 238 14.24 -16.29 -14.06
C PRO A 238 13.45 -17.51 -14.57
N PHE A 239 12.19 -17.33 -14.96
CA PHE A 239 11.38 -18.41 -15.52
C PHE A 239 11.78 -18.76 -16.96
N VAL A 240 12.22 -17.76 -17.74
CA VAL A 240 12.67 -17.95 -19.10
C VAL A 240 14.05 -18.61 -19.13
N LEU A 241 14.98 -18.17 -18.26
CA LEU A 241 16.38 -18.59 -18.30
C LEU A 241 16.65 -19.86 -17.47
N GLU A 242 16.11 -19.94 -16.25
CA GLU A 242 16.45 -20.97 -15.28
C GLU A 242 15.29 -21.96 -15.07
N GLY A 243 14.07 -21.48 -15.20
CA GLY A 243 12.85 -22.24 -14.94
C GLY A 243 12.57 -22.41 -13.46
N TRP A 244 11.51 -23.14 -13.20
CA TRP A 244 10.99 -23.43 -11.87
C TRP A 244 11.10 -24.90 -11.54
N ARG A 245 11.78 -25.24 -10.45
CA ARG A 245 11.83 -26.64 -9.95
C ARG A 245 10.51 -26.98 -9.26
N THR A 246 9.86 -28.01 -9.72
CA THR A 246 8.62 -28.56 -9.18
C THR A 246 8.72 -30.07 -9.03
N THR A 247 7.68 -30.67 -8.48
CA THR A 247 7.56 -32.12 -8.38
C THR A 247 6.29 -32.54 -9.10
N THR A 248 6.40 -33.49 -10.02
CA THR A 248 5.23 -34.06 -10.73
C THR A 248 4.33 -34.81 -9.75
N ALA A 249 3.13 -35.18 -10.21
CA ALA A 249 2.19 -36.00 -9.42
C ALA A 249 2.79 -37.33 -8.99
N GLU A 250 3.75 -37.88 -9.79
CA GLU A 250 4.46 -39.12 -9.52
C GLU A 250 5.71 -38.92 -8.61
N GLY A 251 5.92 -37.71 -8.07
CA GLY A 251 7.02 -37.40 -7.16
C GLY A 251 8.38 -37.20 -7.84
N ARG A 252 8.44 -37.03 -9.15
CA ARG A 252 9.70 -36.78 -9.88
C ARG A 252 9.99 -35.26 -9.89
N ALA A 253 11.25 -34.93 -9.72
CA ALA A 253 11.69 -33.53 -9.89
C ALA A 253 11.61 -33.13 -11.36
N GLU A 254 11.00 -32.00 -11.66
CA GLU A 254 10.86 -31.41 -12.97
C GLU A 254 11.21 -29.92 -12.91
N THR A 255 11.72 -29.39 -14.03
CA THR A 255 11.94 -27.94 -14.18
C THR A 255 10.99 -27.42 -15.25
N VAL A 256 10.07 -26.54 -14.85
CA VAL A 256 9.16 -25.85 -15.77
C VAL A 256 9.77 -24.53 -16.17
N THR A 257 9.88 -24.28 -17.46
CA THR A 257 10.39 -23.01 -18.05
C THR A 257 9.24 -22.26 -18.73
N MET A 258 9.50 -21.05 -19.16
CA MET A 258 8.57 -20.21 -19.92
C MET A 258 9.27 -19.75 -21.22
N SER A 259 8.57 -19.79 -22.35
CA SER A 259 9.11 -19.19 -23.57
C SER A 259 9.15 -17.65 -23.49
N ALA A 260 10.05 -17.01 -24.23
CA ALA A 260 10.11 -15.54 -24.28
C ALA A 260 8.81 -14.94 -24.82
N ASP A 261 8.16 -15.60 -25.79
CA ASP A 261 6.88 -15.17 -26.35
C ASP A 261 5.75 -15.26 -25.30
N ALA A 262 5.77 -16.29 -24.45
CA ALA A 262 4.83 -16.40 -23.32
C ALA A 262 5.02 -15.27 -22.31
N ALA A 263 6.26 -14.91 -21.97
CA ALA A 263 6.55 -13.78 -21.09
C ALA A 263 6.04 -12.47 -21.68
N THR A 264 6.26 -12.24 -22.97
CA THR A 264 5.76 -11.06 -23.71
C THR A 264 4.23 -11.04 -23.73
N ALA A 265 3.56 -12.18 -23.97
CA ALA A 265 2.11 -12.27 -23.96
C ALA A 265 1.51 -11.94 -22.57
N ILE A 266 2.08 -12.48 -21.48
CA ILE A 266 1.67 -12.13 -20.10
C ILE A 266 1.78 -10.64 -19.87
N THR A 267 2.89 -10.03 -20.27
CA THR A 267 3.17 -8.60 -20.08
C THR A 267 2.18 -7.72 -20.86
N ALA A 268 1.83 -8.10 -22.08
CA ALA A 268 0.83 -7.41 -22.89
C ALA A 268 -0.58 -7.50 -22.28
N LEU A 269 -1.01 -8.71 -21.87
CA LEU A 269 -2.34 -8.96 -21.32
C LEU A 269 -2.59 -8.29 -19.99
N CYS A 270 -1.57 -8.20 -19.13
CA CYS A 270 -1.72 -7.61 -17.79
C CYS A 270 -1.77 -6.07 -17.79
N CYS A 271 -1.46 -5.41 -18.89
CA CYS A 271 -1.49 -3.95 -19.03
C CYS A 271 -0.75 -3.20 -17.90
N GLY A 272 0.26 -3.81 -17.30
CA GLY A 272 1.02 -3.22 -16.18
C GLY A 272 0.36 -3.38 -14.80
N GLU A 273 -0.80 -4.02 -14.69
CA GLU A 273 -1.50 -4.21 -13.42
C GLU A 273 -0.95 -5.43 -12.67
N PRO A 274 -0.42 -5.28 -11.44
CA PRO A 274 0.17 -6.40 -10.70
C PRO A 274 -0.81 -7.56 -10.45
N PHE A 275 -2.10 -7.26 -10.22
CA PHE A 275 -3.13 -8.29 -10.07
C PHE A 275 -3.30 -9.10 -11.37
N LEU A 276 -3.41 -8.41 -12.50
CA LEU A 276 -3.57 -9.05 -13.81
C LEU A 276 -2.32 -9.83 -14.23
N PHE A 277 -1.14 -9.34 -13.86
CA PHE A 277 0.11 -10.05 -14.05
C PHE A 277 0.15 -11.40 -13.32
N GLN A 278 -0.24 -11.40 -12.04
CA GLN A 278 -0.37 -12.63 -11.26
C GLN A 278 -1.43 -13.56 -11.84
N LEU A 279 -2.57 -12.99 -12.24
CA LEU A 279 -3.67 -13.76 -12.84
C LEU A 279 -3.24 -14.44 -14.14
N ALA A 280 -2.62 -13.69 -15.06
CA ALA A 280 -2.14 -14.22 -16.33
C ALA A 280 -1.08 -15.33 -16.13
N GLY A 281 -0.10 -15.09 -15.25
CA GLY A 281 0.93 -16.08 -14.93
C GLY A 281 0.35 -17.36 -14.30
N GLN A 282 -0.59 -17.23 -13.36
CA GLN A 282 -1.26 -18.37 -12.73
C GLN A 282 -2.08 -19.20 -13.75
N ARG A 283 -2.81 -18.51 -14.62
CA ARG A 283 -3.65 -19.15 -15.63
C ARG A 283 -2.82 -19.85 -16.71
N ALA A 284 -1.72 -19.23 -17.14
CA ALA A 284 -0.76 -19.83 -18.06
C ALA A 284 -0.13 -21.10 -17.46
N TRP A 285 0.30 -21.06 -16.20
CA TRP A 285 0.81 -22.21 -15.47
C TRP A 285 -0.19 -23.36 -15.43
N ASN A 286 -1.46 -23.06 -15.14
CA ASN A 286 -2.50 -24.07 -15.04
C ASN A 286 -2.95 -24.64 -16.40
N ALA A 287 -2.77 -23.90 -17.49
CA ALA A 287 -3.10 -24.32 -18.84
C ALA A 287 -1.99 -25.16 -19.49
N ALA A 288 -0.74 -24.97 -19.05
CA ALA A 288 0.41 -25.69 -19.60
C ALA A 288 0.30 -27.20 -19.36
N THR A 289 0.51 -27.96 -20.41
CA THR A 289 0.52 -29.43 -20.40
C THR A 289 1.92 -30.03 -20.55
N THR A 290 2.93 -29.18 -20.75
CA THR A 290 4.35 -29.53 -20.90
C THR A 290 5.20 -28.79 -19.91
N ALA A 291 6.47 -29.18 -19.82
CA ALA A 291 7.46 -28.46 -18.97
C ALA A 291 7.86 -27.08 -19.52
N VAL A 292 7.35 -26.65 -20.67
CA VAL A 292 7.57 -25.33 -21.25
C VAL A 292 6.25 -24.63 -21.43
N ILE A 293 6.04 -23.54 -20.68
CA ILE A 293 4.86 -22.68 -20.84
C ILE A 293 5.01 -21.89 -22.14
N SER A 294 4.13 -22.12 -23.08
CA SER A 294 4.10 -21.48 -24.40
C SER A 294 3.18 -20.25 -24.42
N GLN A 295 3.26 -19.45 -25.49
CA GLN A 295 2.31 -18.38 -25.74
C GLN A 295 0.87 -18.89 -25.85
N ASP A 296 0.65 -20.07 -26.47
CA ASP A 296 -0.68 -20.68 -26.60
C ASP A 296 -1.27 -21.05 -25.22
N ASP A 297 -0.43 -21.51 -24.27
CA ASP A 297 -0.86 -21.76 -22.89
C ASP A 297 -1.28 -20.46 -22.20
N VAL A 298 -0.56 -19.35 -22.44
CA VAL A 298 -0.95 -18.04 -21.92
C VAL A 298 -2.30 -17.60 -22.47
N VAL A 299 -2.50 -17.66 -23.78
CA VAL A 299 -3.77 -17.28 -24.44
C VAL A 299 -4.92 -18.18 -23.97
N SER A 300 -4.69 -19.50 -23.93
CA SER A 300 -5.70 -20.46 -23.46
C SER A 300 -6.07 -20.22 -22.00
N GLY A 301 -5.10 -20.03 -21.13
CA GLY A 301 -5.31 -19.73 -19.72
C GLY A 301 -6.03 -18.39 -19.50
N TRP A 302 -5.66 -17.38 -20.28
CA TRP A 302 -6.27 -16.05 -20.19
C TRP A 302 -7.75 -16.03 -20.58
N ARG A 303 -8.18 -16.79 -21.59
CA ARG A 303 -9.61 -16.95 -21.91
C ARG A 303 -10.44 -17.37 -20.71
N GLY A 304 -9.89 -18.21 -19.85
CA GLY A 304 -10.52 -18.58 -18.57
C GLY A 304 -10.51 -17.47 -17.51
N ALA A 305 -9.73 -16.42 -17.70
CA ALA A 305 -9.57 -15.30 -16.77
C ALA A 305 -10.27 -13.99 -17.23
N GLU A 306 -10.78 -13.91 -18.46
CA GLU A 306 -11.38 -12.70 -19.04
C GLU A 306 -12.44 -12.05 -18.13
N ARG A 307 -13.27 -12.88 -17.49
CA ARG A 307 -14.30 -12.36 -16.54
C ARG A 307 -13.70 -11.73 -15.29
N GLU A 308 -12.62 -12.32 -14.76
CA GLU A 308 -11.91 -11.78 -13.60
C GLU A 308 -11.18 -10.48 -13.96
N ALA A 309 -10.58 -10.42 -15.14
CA ALA A 309 -9.90 -9.25 -15.66
C ALA A 309 -10.89 -8.09 -15.90
N SER A 310 -12.02 -8.35 -16.56
CA SER A 310 -13.09 -7.35 -16.71
C SER A 310 -13.60 -6.86 -15.35
N ALA A 311 -13.90 -7.76 -14.42
CA ALA A 311 -14.39 -7.40 -13.10
C ALA A 311 -13.37 -6.60 -12.27
N HIS A 312 -12.07 -6.76 -12.54
CA HIS A 312 -11.03 -5.97 -11.91
C HIS A 312 -11.11 -4.50 -12.37
N VAL A 313 -11.16 -4.25 -13.66
CA VAL A 313 -11.26 -2.89 -14.23
C VAL A 313 -12.60 -2.25 -13.87
N GLU A 314 -13.70 -2.99 -13.96
CA GLU A 314 -15.03 -2.50 -13.55
C GLU A 314 -15.04 -2.02 -12.09
N ARG A 315 -14.36 -2.69 -11.18
CA ARG A 315 -14.24 -2.24 -9.79
C ARG A 315 -13.51 -0.90 -9.66
N ILE A 316 -12.51 -0.63 -10.51
CA ILE A 316 -11.83 0.66 -10.55
C ILE A 316 -12.79 1.74 -11.05
N LEU A 317 -13.45 1.50 -12.19
CA LEU A 317 -14.38 2.45 -12.80
C LEU A 317 -15.60 2.75 -11.92
N ASN A 318 -16.16 1.73 -11.24
CA ASN A 318 -17.35 1.89 -10.38
C ASN A 318 -17.05 2.66 -9.08
N ARG A 319 -15.77 2.82 -8.70
CA ARG A 319 -15.36 3.64 -7.56
C ARG A 319 -15.15 5.11 -7.92
N LEU A 320 -15.12 5.44 -9.20
CA LEU A 320 -15.01 6.82 -9.61
C LEU A 320 -16.35 7.54 -9.38
N PRO A 321 -16.32 8.77 -8.83
CA PRO A 321 -17.46 9.65 -8.87
C PRO A 321 -17.98 9.81 -10.29
N THR A 322 -19.28 9.99 -10.47
CA THR A 322 -19.94 10.02 -11.78
C THR A 322 -19.22 10.94 -12.79
N ARG A 323 -18.82 12.14 -12.39
CA ARG A 323 -18.14 13.09 -13.26
C ARG A 323 -16.69 12.68 -13.61
N GLU A 324 -15.98 12.02 -12.71
CA GLU A 324 -14.65 11.47 -13.00
C GLU A 324 -14.76 10.30 -13.99
N ARG A 325 -15.79 9.44 -13.84
CA ARG A 325 -16.06 8.34 -14.76
C ARG A 325 -16.45 8.85 -16.16
N GLU A 326 -17.37 9.82 -16.25
CA GLU A 326 -17.73 10.47 -17.51
C GLU A 326 -16.51 11.09 -18.23
N PHE A 327 -15.57 11.67 -17.46
CA PHE A 327 -14.34 12.23 -18.03
C PHE A 327 -13.47 11.13 -18.65
N VAL A 328 -13.27 10.02 -17.94
CA VAL A 328 -12.45 8.88 -18.42
C VAL A 328 -13.08 8.25 -19.68
N GLU A 329 -14.40 8.07 -19.71
CA GLU A 329 -15.15 7.55 -20.86
C GLU A 329 -15.09 8.52 -22.06
N ALA A 330 -15.25 9.81 -21.82
CA ALA A 330 -15.12 10.83 -22.86
C ALA A 330 -13.71 10.90 -23.45
N MET A 331 -12.69 10.79 -22.60
CA MET A 331 -11.28 10.74 -23.01
C MET A 331 -10.97 9.49 -23.84
N ALA A 332 -11.52 8.33 -23.46
CA ALA A 332 -11.34 7.07 -24.19
C ALA A 332 -11.97 7.11 -25.59
N ALA A 333 -13.09 7.83 -25.74
CA ALA A 333 -13.78 7.99 -27.02
C ALA A 333 -13.06 8.90 -28.03
N LEU A 334 -11.98 9.56 -27.62
CA LEU A 334 -11.16 10.43 -28.48
C LEU A 334 -9.89 9.71 -28.96
N PRO A 335 -9.45 9.95 -30.21
CA PRO A 335 -8.13 9.51 -30.66
C PRO A 335 -7.04 10.04 -29.72
N PRO A 336 -5.97 9.28 -29.43
CA PRO A 336 -4.94 9.71 -28.49
C PRO A 336 -4.35 11.11 -28.73
N ALA A 337 -4.16 11.49 -30.00
CA ALA A 337 -3.64 12.81 -30.38
C ALA A 337 -4.62 13.97 -30.11
N GLU A 338 -5.91 13.69 -30.00
CA GLU A 338 -6.97 14.67 -29.80
C GLU A 338 -7.43 14.80 -28.35
N ARG A 339 -6.86 14.06 -27.42
CA ARG A 339 -7.21 14.06 -26.00
C ARG A 339 -6.74 15.35 -25.32
N THR A 340 -7.39 16.45 -25.64
CA THR A 340 -7.18 17.75 -24.96
C THR A 340 -8.29 18.01 -23.95
N LEU A 341 -8.01 18.87 -22.96
CA LEU A 341 -9.03 19.24 -21.96
C LEU A 341 -10.28 19.82 -22.61
N THR A 342 -10.13 20.59 -23.69
CA THR A 342 -11.22 21.18 -24.44
C THR A 342 -12.05 20.11 -25.14
N SER A 343 -11.40 19.22 -25.91
CA SER A 343 -12.10 18.14 -26.63
C SER A 343 -12.83 17.20 -25.69
N ILE A 344 -12.24 16.91 -24.52
CA ILE A 344 -12.88 16.08 -23.48
C ILE A 344 -14.11 16.80 -22.91
N ALA A 345 -14.00 18.11 -22.60
CA ALA A 345 -15.15 18.90 -22.11
C ALA A 345 -16.30 18.93 -23.12
N GLU A 346 -16.00 19.18 -24.41
CA GLU A 346 -16.97 19.15 -25.51
C GLU A 346 -17.64 17.77 -25.61
N ARG A 347 -16.85 16.69 -25.50
CA ARG A 347 -17.40 15.32 -25.54
C ARG A 347 -18.31 15.01 -24.34
N MET A 348 -18.06 15.63 -23.19
CA MET A 348 -18.95 15.56 -22.01
C MET A 348 -20.17 16.49 -22.11
N GLY A 349 -20.35 17.22 -23.23
CA GLY A 349 -21.45 18.18 -23.41
C GLY A 349 -21.31 19.46 -22.58
N LEU A 350 -20.07 19.81 -22.19
CA LEU A 350 -19.80 21.00 -21.40
C LEU A 350 -19.27 22.14 -22.28
N THR A 351 -19.60 23.36 -21.90
CA THR A 351 -19.28 24.56 -22.70
C THR A 351 -17.88 25.14 -22.40
N SER A 352 -17.25 24.70 -21.33
CA SER A 352 -15.93 25.23 -20.90
C SER A 352 -15.02 24.15 -20.35
N ALA A 353 -13.77 24.14 -20.83
CA ALA A 353 -12.70 23.27 -20.32
C ALA A 353 -12.41 23.49 -18.82
N THR A 354 -12.70 24.67 -18.27
CA THR A 354 -12.50 24.95 -16.84
C THR A 354 -13.40 24.10 -15.94
N GLN A 355 -14.56 23.66 -16.44
CA GLN A 355 -15.48 22.82 -15.67
C GLN A 355 -14.96 21.40 -15.43
N VAL A 356 -14.08 20.91 -16.30
CA VAL A 356 -13.50 19.56 -16.19
C VAL A 356 -12.11 19.54 -15.56
N GLY A 357 -11.48 20.71 -15.36
CA GLY A 357 -10.17 20.85 -14.76
C GLY A 357 -10.03 20.14 -13.40
N PRO A 358 -10.93 20.31 -12.45
CA PRO A 358 -10.89 19.62 -11.16
C PRO A 358 -10.94 18.10 -11.29
N PHE A 359 -11.75 17.54 -12.20
CA PHE A 359 -11.87 16.11 -12.43
C PHE A 359 -10.56 15.54 -12.99
N SER A 360 -9.98 16.21 -14.00
CA SER A 360 -8.71 15.80 -14.57
C SER A 360 -7.58 15.85 -13.55
N GLN A 361 -7.56 16.85 -12.66
CA GLN A 361 -6.56 16.95 -11.60
C GLN A 361 -6.68 15.78 -10.63
N ARG A 362 -7.88 15.44 -10.18
CA ARG A 362 -8.08 14.32 -9.26
C ARG A 362 -7.74 12.96 -9.89
N LEU A 363 -8.14 12.76 -11.16
CA LEU A 363 -7.81 11.55 -11.92
C LEU A 363 -6.29 11.36 -12.10
N ASP A 364 -5.54 12.45 -12.21
CA ASP A 364 -4.08 12.42 -12.29
C ASP A 364 -3.44 12.28 -10.89
N THR A 365 -3.66 13.25 -9.99
CA THR A 365 -2.88 13.37 -8.76
C THR A 365 -3.35 12.44 -7.63
N VAL A 366 -4.67 12.17 -7.56
CA VAL A 366 -5.25 11.32 -6.51
C VAL A 366 -5.40 9.90 -7.01
N ARG A 367 -6.08 9.69 -8.13
CA ARG A 367 -6.39 8.35 -8.65
C ARG A 367 -5.23 7.68 -9.39
N GLY A 368 -4.34 8.47 -10.03
CA GLY A 368 -3.24 7.95 -10.84
C GLY A 368 -3.72 7.21 -12.11
N ILE A 369 -4.93 7.52 -12.62
CA ILE A 369 -5.52 6.85 -13.79
C ILE A 369 -5.05 7.48 -15.10
N ILE A 370 -4.90 8.81 -15.11
CA ILE A 370 -4.48 9.57 -16.30
C ILE A 370 -3.20 10.36 -16.05
N ASP A 371 -2.58 10.83 -17.12
CA ASP A 371 -1.53 11.85 -17.14
C ASP A 371 -2.04 13.09 -17.87
N ARG A 372 -1.90 14.27 -17.24
CA ARG A 372 -2.33 15.56 -17.76
C ARG A 372 -1.29 16.16 -18.73
N GLY A 373 -0.74 15.33 -19.58
CA GLY A 373 0.13 15.76 -20.66
C GLY A 373 -0.59 16.58 -21.75
N LYS A 374 0.09 16.83 -22.85
CA LYS A 374 -0.48 17.42 -24.09
C LYS A 374 -0.04 16.57 -25.25
N PRO A 375 -0.88 15.64 -25.73
CA PRO A 375 -2.23 15.29 -25.27
C PRO A 375 -2.28 14.59 -23.92
N TYR A 376 -3.49 14.42 -23.33
CA TYR A 376 -3.74 13.58 -22.17
C TYR A 376 -3.54 12.11 -22.51
N SER A 377 -3.01 11.33 -21.58
CA SER A 377 -2.84 9.89 -21.75
C SER A 377 -3.36 9.10 -20.55
N PHE A 378 -3.63 7.82 -20.75
CA PHE A 378 -3.94 6.91 -19.66
C PHE A 378 -2.64 6.42 -19.01
N ARG A 379 -2.55 6.56 -17.71
CA ARG A 379 -1.52 5.93 -16.88
C ARG A 379 -1.93 4.50 -16.51
N ASN A 380 -3.23 4.27 -16.29
CA ASN A 380 -3.78 2.94 -16.12
C ASN A 380 -4.15 2.35 -17.50
N ARG A 381 -3.27 1.52 -18.03
CA ARG A 381 -3.40 0.91 -19.36
C ARG A 381 -4.53 -0.11 -19.43
N ALA A 382 -4.88 -0.79 -18.33
CA ALA A 382 -5.99 -1.74 -18.30
C ALA A 382 -7.34 -1.03 -18.42
N VAL A 383 -7.49 0.15 -17.80
CA VAL A 383 -8.67 1.01 -17.99
C VAL A 383 -8.76 1.48 -19.43
N GLU A 384 -7.64 1.95 -20.03
CA GLU A 384 -7.63 2.35 -21.43
C GLU A 384 -8.03 1.18 -22.34
N ALA A 385 -7.38 0.04 -22.21
CA ALA A 385 -7.64 -1.14 -23.03
C ALA A 385 -9.12 -1.59 -22.96
N SER A 386 -9.69 -1.60 -21.75
CA SER A 386 -11.09 -1.95 -21.51
C SER A 386 -12.11 -1.00 -22.16
N LEU A 387 -11.73 0.29 -22.30
CA LEU A 387 -12.63 1.30 -22.87
C LEU A 387 -12.43 1.52 -24.38
N THR A 388 -11.28 1.11 -24.94
CA THR A 388 -10.91 1.41 -26.33
C THR A 388 -10.74 0.19 -27.23
N SER A 389 -10.80 -1.03 -26.68
CA SER A 389 -10.60 -2.27 -27.41
C SER A 389 -11.51 -3.39 -26.90
N ASP A 390 -11.38 -4.58 -27.51
CA ASP A 390 -12.09 -5.78 -27.06
C ASP A 390 -11.43 -6.43 -25.82
N TRP A 391 -10.33 -5.86 -25.31
CA TRP A 391 -9.68 -6.37 -24.10
C TRP A 391 -10.69 -6.51 -22.96
N PRO A 392 -10.68 -7.61 -22.18
CA PRO A 392 -9.65 -8.65 -22.09
C PRO A 392 -9.81 -9.84 -23.05
N ARG A 393 -10.67 -9.78 -24.05
CA ARG A 393 -10.84 -10.86 -25.03
C ARG A 393 -9.57 -11.03 -25.88
N VAL A 394 -9.23 -12.30 -26.19
CA VAL A 394 -8.06 -12.68 -26.99
C VAL A 394 -8.42 -13.67 -28.08
#